data_34228dd1083b752e6bb4f1c6498277aa
#
_entry.id   34228dd1083b752e6bb4f1c6498277aa
#
_cell.length_a   1.000
_cell.length_b   1.000
_cell.length_c   1.000
_cell.angle_alpha   90.00
_cell.angle_beta   90.00
_cell.angle_gamma   90.00
#
_symmetry.space_group_name_H-M   'P 1'
#
loop_
_entity.id
_entity.type
_entity.pdbx_description
1 polymer ?
#
loop_
_entity_poly.entity_id
_entity_poly.type
_entity_poly.pdbx_seq_one_letter_code
_entity_poly.pdbx_strand_id
1 'polypeptide(L)'
;MKRFLITIVFSISFSVIPLSELIAQIDLNDTVENMIIYNHERFGQAIAHNLGLGFGYRAGKNISAFQTRFFSAEIVTMRSLKQIKIYNPYPNTDARRYVYGKLNEVINLRSGFGFRKLINGKPYWGGIELRWIYEIGASLAIEKPYYLFVYKAVPINGGYDYVIETTKFDANTSYDNIYGRAPFTKGLNELSLVPGVYFRSGFSFEFGEVKTSIKALEAGALIEAFPGGLTIMAENTNQPLFVNFYIAFSFGKRFNKY
;
A
#
# COMPACT_ATOMS: atom_id res chain seq x y z
N MET A 1 -46.21 -3.65 -21.51
CA MET A 1 -45.36 -3.84 -20.32
C MET A 1 -44.35 -2.69 -20.31
N LYS A 2 -44.55 -1.68 -19.48
CA LYS A 2 -43.74 -0.45 -19.40
C LYS A 2 -42.65 -0.66 -18.38
N ARG A 3 -41.39 -0.49 -18.81
CA ARG A 3 -40.22 -0.46 -17.93
C ARG A 3 -40.16 0.90 -17.25
N PHE A 4 -40.24 0.93 -15.95
CA PHE A 4 -39.99 2.10 -15.12
C PHE A 4 -38.46 2.25 -14.93
N LEU A 5 -37.92 3.29 -15.50
CA LEU A 5 -36.53 3.74 -15.25
C LEU A 5 -36.60 4.71 -14.07
N ILE A 6 -36.12 4.32 -12.92
CA ILE A 6 -35.96 5.23 -11.79
C ILE A 6 -34.59 5.85 -11.90
N THR A 7 -34.54 7.08 -12.38
CA THR A 7 -33.36 7.92 -12.38
C THR A 7 -33.29 8.62 -11.01
N ILE A 8 -32.42 8.17 -10.13
CA ILE A 8 -32.10 8.89 -8.90
C ILE A 8 -31.12 10.00 -9.27
N VAL A 9 -31.63 11.20 -9.42
CA VAL A 9 -30.83 12.43 -9.51
C VAL A 9 -30.40 12.78 -8.09
N PHE A 10 -29.14 12.50 -7.77
CA PHE A 10 -28.52 12.98 -6.53
C PHE A 10 -28.18 14.46 -6.73
N SER A 11 -29.09 15.34 -6.29
CA SER A 11 -28.87 16.78 -6.26
C SER A 11 -27.92 17.10 -5.08
N ILE A 12 -26.63 17.24 -5.39
CA ILE A 12 -25.64 17.79 -4.44
C ILE A 12 -25.86 19.30 -4.43
N SER A 13 -26.66 19.79 -3.49
CA SER A 13 -26.70 21.20 -3.14
C SER A 13 -25.39 21.56 -2.48
N PHE A 14 -24.44 22.06 -3.23
CA PHE A 14 -23.24 22.72 -2.74
C PHE A 14 -23.68 24.06 -2.11
N SER A 15 -23.97 24.05 -0.81
CA SER A 15 -24.12 25.29 -0.06
C SER A 15 -22.78 25.99 -0.06
N VAL A 16 -22.68 27.07 -0.82
CA VAL A 16 -21.55 27.99 -0.77
C VAL A 16 -21.61 28.65 0.60
N ILE A 17 -20.85 28.11 1.55
CA ILE A 17 -20.58 28.76 2.83
C ILE A 17 -19.67 29.96 2.50
N PRO A 18 -20.08 31.19 2.82
CA PRO A 18 -19.23 32.33 2.57
C PRO A 18 -17.92 32.18 3.36
N LEU A 19 -16.80 32.13 2.64
CA LEU A 19 -15.44 31.99 3.21
C LEU A 19 -14.99 33.20 4.04
N SER A 20 -15.83 34.21 4.22
CA SER A 20 -15.50 35.48 4.87
C SER A 20 -15.51 35.46 6.41
N GLU A 21 -15.98 34.35 7.04
CA GLU A 21 -16.06 34.30 8.51
C GLU A 21 -15.04 33.35 9.17
N LEU A 22 -14.12 32.80 8.42
CA LEU A 22 -13.00 31.99 8.95
C LEU A 22 -11.74 32.80 9.24
N ILE A 23 -11.90 34.06 9.70
CA ILE A 23 -10.81 34.72 10.39
C ILE A 23 -10.84 34.19 11.82
N ALA A 24 -10.09 33.09 12.03
CA ALA A 24 -9.84 32.58 13.37
C ALA A 24 -9.28 33.73 14.22
N GLN A 25 -10.01 34.14 15.22
CA GLN A 25 -9.50 35.03 16.26
C GLN A 25 -8.25 34.36 16.83
N ILE A 26 -7.11 35.01 16.66
CA ILE A 26 -5.87 34.57 17.30
C ILE A 26 -6.08 34.90 18.78
N ASP A 27 -6.40 33.88 19.55
CA ASP A 27 -6.52 34.02 21.00
C ASP A 27 -5.11 34.12 21.57
N LEU A 28 -4.75 35.35 22.03
CA LEU A 28 -3.44 35.70 22.57
C LEU A 28 -3.12 34.99 23.91
N ASN A 29 -4.01 34.13 24.39
CA ASN A 29 -3.85 33.40 25.64
C ASN A 29 -3.27 31.98 25.42
N ASP A 30 -2.38 31.87 24.45
CA ASP A 30 -1.72 30.61 24.12
C ASP A 30 -0.79 30.21 25.26
N THR A 31 -1.12 29.15 25.97
CA THR A 31 -0.30 28.62 27.06
C THR A 31 1.10 28.25 26.57
N VAL A 32 2.10 28.33 27.46
CA VAL A 32 3.52 28.05 27.17
C VAL A 32 3.76 26.76 26.41
N GLU A 33 2.87 25.76 26.55
CA GLU A 33 2.89 24.51 25.77
C GLU A 33 2.73 24.71 24.26
N ASN A 34 2.08 25.78 23.84
CA ASN A 34 1.93 26.10 22.43
C ASN A 34 3.18 26.70 21.79
N MET A 35 4.12 27.19 22.60
CA MET A 35 5.38 27.79 22.13
C MET A 35 6.50 26.77 21.87
N ILE A 36 6.35 25.52 22.31
CA ILE A 36 7.40 24.51 22.12
C ILE A 36 7.40 24.03 20.65
N ILE A 37 8.41 24.45 19.91
CA ILE A 37 8.67 23.99 18.55
C ILE A 37 9.59 22.76 18.62
N TYR A 38 9.06 21.61 18.25
CA TYR A 38 9.86 20.38 18.14
C TYR A 38 10.64 20.37 16.84
N ASN A 39 11.94 20.06 16.92
CA ASN A 39 12.82 20.08 15.74
C ASN A 39 12.79 18.77 14.95
N HIS A 40 12.46 17.65 15.59
CA HIS A 40 12.51 16.33 14.98
C HIS A 40 11.22 15.57 15.22
N GLU A 41 10.89 14.70 14.27
CA GLU A 41 9.77 13.77 14.39
C GLU A 41 10.15 12.38 13.89
N ARG A 42 9.60 11.36 14.52
CA ARG A 42 9.74 9.95 14.09
C ARG A 42 8.42 9.25 14.29
N PHE A 43 8.01 8.49 13.30
CA PHE A 43 6.78 7.72 13.39
C PHE A 43 6.80 6.49 12.49
N GLY A 44 6.11 5.46 12.97
CA GLY A 44 5.78 4.28 12.20
C GLY A 44 4.44 4.44 11.50
N GLN A 45 4.25 3.74 10.40
CA GLN A 45 3.02 3.75 9.61
C GLN A 45 2.56 2.33 9.31
N ALA A 46 1.26 2.09 9.45
CA ALA A 46 0.57 0.97 8.84
C ALA A 46 -0.08 1.46 7.55
N ILE A 47 0.26 0.84 6.44
CA ILE A 47 -0.12 1.29 5.10
C ILE A 47 -1.03 0.26 4.46
N ALA A 48 -2.18 0.70 3.95
CA ALA A 48 -3.07 -0.06 3.11
C ALA A 48 -3.20 0.63 1.76
N HIS A 49 -2.99 -0.10 0.68
CA HIS A 49 -3.19 0.40 -0.67
C HIS A 49 -4.00 -0.61 -1.50
N ASN A 50 -4.53 -0.18 -2.63
CA ASN A 50 -5.39 -1.01 -3.49
C ASN A 50 -4.73 -2.34 -3.92
N LEU A 51 -3.39 -2.42 -3.95
CA LEU A 51 -2.65 -3.64 -4.33
C LEU A 51 -2.10 -4.43 -3.15
N GLY A 52 -2.24 -3.96 -1.89
CA GLY A 52 -1.72 -4.69 -0.74
C GLY A 52 -1.65 -3.91 0.56
N LEU A 53 -0.84 -4.44 1.47
CA LEU A 53 -0.61 -3.89 2.80
C LEU A 53 0.89 -3.76 3.05
N GLY A 54 1.26 -2.88 3.96
CA GLY A 54 2.65 -2.71 4.34
C GLY A 54 2.84 -1.91 5.61
N PHE A 55 4.11 -1.75 5.95
CA PHE A 55 4.56 -0.95 7.07
C PHE A 55 5.64 0.02 6.60
N GLY A 56 5.69 1.18 7.24
CA GLY A 56 6.68 2.20 6.95
C GLY A 56 7.21 2.85 8.20
N TYR A 57 8.34 3.51 8.04
CA TYR A 57 8.94 4.35 9.05
C TYR A 57 9.36 5.67 8.42
N ARG A 58 9.05 6.78 9.09
CA ARG A 58 9.48 8.12 8.67
C ARG A 58 10.25 8.82 9.77
N ALA A 59 11.32 9.49 9.37
CA ALA A 59 12.11 10.36 10.23
C ALA A 59 12.18 11.75 9.59
N GLY A 60 11.68 12.76 10.29
CA GLY A 60 11.57 14.12 9.79
C GLY A 60 12.32 15.14 10.66
N LYS A 61 12.71 16.23 10.01
CA LYS A 61 13.22 17.45 10.65
C LYS A 61 12.41 18.65 10.21
N ASN A 62 11.91 19.42 11.16
CA ASN A 62 11.21 20.66 10.87
C ASN A 62 12.19 21.70 10.34
N ILE A 63 11.93 22.21 9.15
CA ILE A 63 12.71 23.29 8.54
C ILE A 63 12.14 24.62 9.00
N SER A 64 10.81 24.69 9.11
CA SER A 64 10.08 25.84 9.61
C SER A 64 8.84 25.38 10.38
N ALA A 65 8.10 26.31 10.98
CA ALA A 65 6.82 26.01 11.63
C ALA A 65 5.79 25.36 10.67
N PHE A 66 5.93 25.61 9.37
CA PHE A 66 4.97 25.17 8.36
C PHE A 66 5.47 24.01 7.47
N GLN A 67 6.76 23.66 7.55
CA GLN A 67 7.35 22.68 6.66
C GLN A 67 8.30 21.72 7.37
N THR A 68 8.05 20.44 7.18
CA THR A 68 8.91 19.34 7.65
C THR A 68 9.50 18.62 6.46
N ARG A 69 10.79 18.37 6.48
CA ARG A 69 11.51 17.50 5.57
C ARG A 69 11.61 16.11 6.20
N PHE A 70 11.36 15.05 5.46
CA PHE A 70 11.44 13.70 6.00
C PHE A 70 12.12 12.73 5.02
N PHE A 71 12.65 11.68 5.61
CA PHE A 71 13.08 10.46 4.93
C PHE A 71 12.12 9.35 5.33
N SER A 72 11.78 8.48 4.37
CA SER A 72 10.91 7.33 4.57
C SER A 72 11.58 6.04 4.14
N ALA A 73 11.20 4.96 4.82
CA ALA A 73 11.51 3.59 4.42
C ALA A 73 10.26 2.73 4.63
N GLU A 74 9.86 1.96 3.63
CA GLU A 74 8.62 1.18 3.65
C GLU A 74 8.84 -0.21 3.07
N ILE A 75 8.09 -1.16 3.58
CA ILE A 75 7.95 -2.50 3.03
C ILE A 75 6.47 -2.78 2.78
N VAL A 76 6.11 -3.06 1.55
CA VAL A 76 4.72 -3.30 1.15
C VAL A 76 4.61 -4.55 0.27
N THR A 77 3.49 -5.23 0.36
CA THR A 77 3.15 -6.32 -0.56
C THR A 77 2.43 -5.77 -1.78
N MET A 78 2.71 -6.31 -2.97
CA MET A 78 2.01 -5.96 -4.19
C MET A 78 1.32 -7.18 -4.79
N ARG A 79 0.04 -7.02 -5.12
CA ARG A 79 -0.79 -8.06 -5.72
C ARG A 79 -1.52 -7.49 -6.92
N SER A 80 -1.84 -8.31 -7.91
CA SER A 80 -2.74 -7.90 -8.97
C SER A 80 -4.20 -7.86 -8.47
N LEU A 81 -4.98 -6.89 -8.91
CA LEU A 81 -6.42 -6.81 -8.63
C LEU A 81 -7.20 -8.00 -9.24
N LYS A 82 -6.63 -8.65 -10.25
CA LYS A 82 -7.22 -9.83 -10.91
C LYS A 82 -6.99 -11.15 -10.15
N GLN A 83 -6.27 -11.14 -9.02
CA GLN A 83 -6.00 -12.36 -8.26
C GLN A 83 -7.23 -12.87 -7.53
N ILE A 84 -7.76 -14.01 -8.00
CA ILE A 84 -8.84 -14.74 -7.34
C ILE A 84 -8.25 -16.03 -6.74
N LYS A 85 -8.49 -16.22 -5.44
CA LYS A 85 -8.10 -17.45 -4.75
C LYS A 85 -9.19 -18.50 -4.95
N ILE A 86 -8.78 -19.62 -5.50
CA ILE A 86 -9.65 -20.76 -5.81
C ILE A 86 -9.19 -22.03 -5.06
N TYR A 87 -10.11 -22.97 -4.93
CA TYR A 87 -9.83 -24.31 -4.44
C TYR A 87 -9.73 -25.27 -5.61
N ASN A 88 -9.02 -26.37 -5.41
CA ASN A 88 -9.15 -27.53 -6.29
C ASN A 88 -10.61 -28.02 -6.25
N PRO A 89 -11.25 -28.28 -7.39
CA PRO A 89 -12.61 -28.82 -7.45
C PRO A 89 -12.72 -30.25 -6.88
N TYR A 90 -11.64 -30.99 -6.85
CA TYR A 90 -11.62 -32.34 -6.26
C TYR A 90 -11.38 -32.25 -4.75
N PRO A 91 -12.27 -32.81 -3.91
CA PRO A 91 -12.19 -32.71 -2.46
C PRO A 91 -10.95 -33.43 -1.94
N ASN A 92 -9.93 -32.67 -1.62
CA ASN A 92 -8.76 -33.12 -0.90
C ASN A 92 -8.54 -32.20 0.31
N THR A 93 -8.57 -32.78 1.50
CA THR A 93 -8.62 -32.03 2.77
C THR A 93 -7.41 -31.16 3.03
N ASP A 94 -6.26 -31.47 2.40
CA ASP A 94 -4.99 -30.77 2.63
C ASP A 94 -4.62 -29.75 1.54
N ALA A 95 -5.45 -29.60 0.51
CA ALA A 95 -5.20 -28.72 -0.61
C ALA A 95 -5.32 -27.25 -0.19
N ARG A 96 -4.24 -26.48 -0.32
CA ARG A 96 -4.24 -25.05 -0.04
C ARG A 96 -4.80 -24.27 -1.22
N ARG A 97 -5.57 -23.22 -0.91
CA ARG A 97 -6.05 -22.27 -1.94
C ARG A 97 -4.89 -21.73 -2.77
N TYR A 98 -5.09 -21.66 -4.07
CA TYR A 98 -4.12 -21.13 -5.01
C TYR A 98 -4.73 -20.03 -5.87
N VAL A 99 -3.88 -19.31 -6.60
CA VAL A 99 -4.28 -18.30 -7.59
C VAL A 99 -3.85 -18.80 -8.96
N TYR A 100 -4.82 -19.03 -9.84
CA TYR A 100 -4.55 -19.44 -11.21
C TYR A 100 -3.89 -18.30 -12.00
N GLY A 101 -2.90 -18.62 -12.81
CA GLY A 101 -2.17 -17.62 -13.61
C GLY A 101 -1.19 -16.75 -12.81
N LYS A 102 -0.96 -17.01 -11.53
CA LYS A 102 0.01 -16.26 -10.73
C LYS A 102 1.43 -16.74 -11.01
N LEU A 103 2.31 -15.83 -11.44
CA LEU A 103 3.71 -16.10 -11.71
C LEU A 103 4.61 -15.78 -10.53
N ASN A 104 4.46 -14.60 -9.92
CA ASN A 104 5.29 -14.16 -8.81
C ASN A 104 4.49 -13.58 -7.64
N GLU A 105 5.05 -13.68 -6.45
CA GLU A 105 4.69 -12.88 -5.28
C GLU A 105 5.66 -11.71 -5.19
N VAL A 106 5.13 -10.50 -5.03
CA VAL A 106 5.95 -9.29 -5.03
C VAL A 106 5.89 -8.62 -3.67
N ILE A 107 7.09 -8.35 -3.12
CA ILE A 107 7.32 -7.50 -1.96
C ILE A 107 8.12 -6.31 -2.46
N ASN A 108 7.65 -5.10 -2.16
CA ASN A 108 8.29 -3.89 -2.60
C ASN A 108 8.90 -3.12 -1.42
N LEU A 109 10.17 -2.82 -1.52
CA LEU A 109 10.90 -1.95 -0.61
C LEU A 109 10.95 -0.55 -1.22
N ARG A 110 10.48 0.45 -0.49
CA ARG A 110 10.50 1.85 -0.91
C ARG A 110 11.36 2.66 0.04
N SER A 111 12.14 3.55 -0.51
CA SER A 111 12.91 4.53 0.26
C SER A 111 12.86 5.87 -0.45
N GLY A 112 12.48 6.92 0.26
CA GLY A 112 12.24 8.20 -0.35
C GLY A 112 12.51 9.37 0.55
N PHE A 113 12.48 10.51 -0.09
CA PHE A 113 12.66 11.81 0.51
C PHE A 113 11.49 12.72 0.15
N GLY A 114 10.96 13.43 1.13
CA GLY A 114 9.79 14.25 0.91
C GLY A 114 9.65 15.41 1.87
N PHE A 115 8.60 16.17 1.62
CA PHE A 115 8.21 17.32 2.42
C PHE A 115 6.75 17.19 2.86
N ARG A 116 6.49 17.72 4.03
CA ARG A 116 5.17 17.82 4.62
C ARG A 116 4.89 19.29 4.93
N LYS A 117 3.96 19.89 4.22
CA LYS A 117 3.60 21.30 4.31
C LYS A 117 2.30 21.47 5.07
N LEU A 118 2.28 22.30 6.09
CA LEU A 118 1.09 22.67 6.84
C LEU A 118 0.15 23.47 5.95
N ILE A 119 -1.10 23.02 5.82
CA ILE A 119 -2.18 23.73 5.14
C ILE A 119 -3.05 24.43 6.18
N ASN A 120 -3.49 23.67 7.20
CA ASN A 120 -4.32 24.18 8.28
C ASN A 120 -3.76 23.70 9.62
N GLY A 121 -3.48 24.65 10.52
CA GLY A 121 -3.00 24.36 11.85
C GLY A 121 -4.13 23.90 12.76
N LYS A 122 -3.76 23.20 13.82
CA LYS A 122 -4.69 22.75 14.84
C LYS A 122 -4.99 23.90 15.81
N PRO A 123 -6.27 24.27 16.02
CA PRO A 123 -6.64 25.22 17.06
C PRO A 123 -6.30 24.68 18.45
N TYR A 124 -6.10 25.55 19.44
CA TYR A 124 -5.73 25.15 20.80
C TYR A 124 -6.83 24.34 21.53
N TRP A 125 -8.10 24.56 21.17
CA TRP A 125 -9.26 23.83 21.73
C TRP A 125 -9.46 22.43 21.15
N GLY A 126 -8.53 21.94 20.35
CA GLY A 126 -8.64 20.67 19.66
C GLY A 126 -9.07 20.82 18.19
N GLY A 127 -8.95 19.78 17.44
CA GLY A 127 -9.26 19.76 16.02
C GLY A 127 -8.28 18.90 15.22
N ILE A 128 -8.34 19.02 13.92
CA ILE A 128 -7.51 18.26 12.98
C ILE A 128 -6.53 19.21 12.31
N GLU A 129 -5.24 18.86 12.37
CA GLU A 129 -4.20 19.53 11.59
C GLU A 129 -4.13 18.88 10.22
N LEU A 130 -4.17 19.70 9.17
CA LEU A 130 -4.08 19.26 7.79
C LEU A 130 -2.71 19.60 7.21
N ARG A 131 -2.01 18.57 6.71
CA ARG A 131 -0.72 18.73 6.02
C ARG A 131 -0.77 18.08 4.64
N TRP A 132 -0.22 18.74 3.65
CA TRP A 132 0.06 18.18 2.34
C TRP A 132 1.42 17.51 2.34
N ILE A 133 1.47 16.31 1.77
CA ILE A 133 2.67 15.48 1.67
C ILE A 133 3.00 15.28 0.20
N TYR A 134 4.26 15.42 -0.14
CA TYR A 134 4.80 15.00 -1.42
C TYR A 134 6.17 14.38 -1.21
N GLU A 135 6.42 13.28 -1.92
CA GLU A 135 7.57 12.41 -1.71
C GLU A 135 8.00 11.79 -3.04
N ILE A 136 9.29 11.70 -3.25
CA ILE A 136 9.90 10.99 -4.37
C ILE A 136 10.95 10.03 -3.83
N GLY A 137 11.10 8.87 -4.47
CA GLY A 137 12.06 7.89 -4.02
C GLY A 137 12.30 6.76 -4.97
N ALA A 138 13.14 5.84 -4.51
CA ALA A 138 13.44 4.60 -5.19
C ALA A 138 12.57 3.46 -4.64
N SER A 139 12.18 2.57 -5.52
CA SER A 139 11.51 1.30 -5.21
C SER A 139 12.40 0.14 -5.62
N LEU A 140 12.37 -0.94 -4.85
CA LEU A 140 13.00 -2.21 -5.19
C LEU A 140 11.98 -3.32 -5.01
N ALA A 141 11.42 -3.80 -6.11
CA ALA A 141 10.50 -4.92 -6.08
C ALA A 141 11.28 -6.23 -6.04
N ILE A 142 10.94 -7.08 -5.09
CA ILE A 142 11.46 -8.43 -4.92
C ILE A 142 10.38 -9.38 -5.44
N GLU A 143 10.62 -9.98 -6.60
CA GLU A 143 9.75 -10.96 -7.19
C GLU A 143 10.18 -12.36 -6.75
N LYS A 144 9.26 -13.08 -6.11
CA LYS A 144 9.44 -14.47 -5.70
C LYS A 144 8.56 -15.38 -6.56
N PRO A 145 9.13 -16.37 -7.27
CA PRO A 145 8.34 -17.30 -8.05
C PRO A 145 7.25 -18.00 -7.22
N TYR A 146 6.07 -18.12 -7.81
CA TYR A 146 4.93 -18.77 -7.20
C TYR A 146 4.87 -20.23 -7.62
N TYR A 147 5.04 -21.14 -6.64
CA TYR A 147 5.05 -22.57 -6.87
C TYR A 147 3.69 -23.21 -6.56
N LEU A 148 3.33 -24.16 -7.41
CA LEU A 148 2.12 -24.96 -7.33
C LEU A 148 2.49 -26.44 -7.16
N PHE A 149 1.62 -27.17 -6.53
CA PHE A 149 1.56 -28.62 -6.59
C PHE A 149 0.65 -29.03 -7.73
N VAL A 150 1.15 -29.84 -8.65
CA VAL A 150 0.44 -30.28 -9.86
C VAL A 150 0.48 -31.78 -9.94
N TYR A 151 -0.64 -32.38 -10.32
CA TYR A 151 -0.68 -33.83 -10.64
C TYR A 151 0.02 -34.10 -11.98
N LYS A 152 1.00 -35.00 -11.95
CA LYS A 152 1.70 -35.47 -13.13
C LYS A 152 1.42 -36.94 -13.32
N ALA A 153 0.87 -37.29 -14.46
CA ALA A 153 0.69 -38.70 -14.84
C ALA A 153 2.06 -39.32 -15.16
N VAL A 154 2.40 -40.39 -14.47
CA VAL A 154 3.60 -41.18 -14.71
C VAL A 154 3.15 -42.54 -15.24
N PRO A 155 3.66 -43.01 -16.42
CA PRO A 155 3.30 -44.32 -16.95
C PRO A 155 3.88 -45.45 -16.06
N ILE A 156 3.02 -46.39 -15.69
CA ILE A 156 3.38 -47.63 -15.00
C ILE A 156 2.92 -48.82 -15.84
N ASN A 157 3.44 -50.02 -15.53
CA ASN A 157 3.03 -51.22 -16.23
C ASN A 157 1.51 -51.43 -16.11
N GLY A 158 0.79 -51.15 -17.21
CA GLY A 158 -0.66 -51.37 -17.32
C GLY A 158 -1.53 -50.12 -17.07
N GLY A 159 -0.95 -48.91 -16.92
CA GLY A 159 -1.76 -47.69 -16.72
C GLY A 159 -0.94 -46.43 -16.43
N TYR A 160 -1.58 -45.48 -15.76
CA TYR A 160 -0.94 -44.26 -15.28
C TYR A 160 -1.14 -44.14 -13.77
N ASP A 161 -0.08 -43.70 -13.08
CA ASP A 161 -0.15 -43.26 -11.70
C ASP A 161 -0.01 -41.73 -11.65
N TYR A 162 -0.54 -41.09 -10.61
CA TYR A 162 -0.50 -39.65 -10.46
C TYR A 162 0.41 -39.26 -9.28
N VAL A 163 1.48 -38.56 -9.59
CA VAL A 163 2.44 -38.04 -8.60
C VAL A 163 2.28 -36.54 -8.47
N ILE A 164 2.38 -36.03 -7.24
CA ILE A 164 2.35 -34.59 -6.99
C ILE A 164 3.75 -34.02 -7.22
N GLU A 165 3.89 -33.20 -8.25
CA GLU A 165 5.12 -32.48 -8.56
C GLU A 165 4.99 -31.00 -8.19
N THR A 166 6.10 -30.39 -7.70
CA THR A 166 6.17 -28.95 -7.39
C THR A 166 6.71 -28.23 -8.61
N THR A 167 5.89 -27.40 -9.25
CA THR A 167 6.28 -26.66 -10.46
C THR A 167 5.84 -25.20 -10.40
N LYS A 168 6.45 -24.34 -11.22
CA LYS A 168 5.97 -22.98 -11.47
C LYS A 168 4.72 -23.06 -12.36
N PHE A 169 3.89 -22.01 -12.30
CA PHE A 169 2.76 -21.91 -13.23
C PHE A 169 3.28 -21.88 -14.67
N ASP A 170 2.71 -22.76 -15.52
CA ASP A 170 2.87 -22.75 -16.96
C ASP A 170 1.49 -22.59 -17.63
N ALA A 171 1.45 -21.86 -18.75
CA ALA A 171 0.22 -21.63 -19.51
C ALA A 171 -0.44 -22.95 -19.99
N ASN A 172 0.36 -24.01 -20.14
CA ASN A 172 -0.12 -25.35 -20.52
C ASN A 172 -0.67 -26.15 -19.33
N THR A 173 -0.55 -25.64 -18.09
CA THR A 173 -1.06 -26.33 -16.91
C THR A 173 -2.59 -26.20 -16.88
N SER A 174 -3.29 -27.34 -17.10
CA SER A 174 -4.73 -27.37 -16.96
C SER A 174 -5.14 -27.07 -15.50
N TYR A 175 -6.24 -26.34 -15.36
CA TYR A 175 -6.85 -26.02 -14.08
C TYR A 175 -7.10 -27.27 -13.21
N ASP A 176 -7.57 -28.36 -13.83
CA ASP A 176 -7.92 -29.60 -13.14
C ASP A 176 -6.71 -30.36 -12.58
N ASN A 177 -5.52 -30.10 -13.12
CA ASN A 177 -4.30 -30.76 -12.67
C ASN A 177 -3.64 -30.07 -11.48
N ILE A 178 -4.12 -28.88 -11.05
CA ILE A 178 -3.52 -28.17 -9.94
C ILE A 178 -4.10 -28.69 -8.62
N TYR A 179 -3.25 -29.33 -7.82
CA TYR A 179 -3.60 -29.78 -6.47
C TYR A 179 -3.77 -28.61 -5.51
N GLY A 180 -2.85 -27.62 -5.56
CA GLY A 180 -2.88 -26.45 -4.66
C GLY A 180 -1.58 -25.67 -4.65
N ARG A 181 -1.48 -24.72 -3.72
CA ARG A 181 -0.30 -23.88 -3.55
C ARG A 181 0.78 -24.60 -2.76
N ALA A 182 2.03 -24.56 -3.24
CA ALA A 182 3.20 -24.99 -2.50
C ALA A 182 3.51 -24.06 -1.30
N PRO A 183 4.31 -24.50 -0.29
CA PRO A 183 4.74 -23.69 0.83
C PRO A 183 5.44 -22.39 0.38
N PHE A 184 5.29 -21.33 1.16
CA PHE A 184 5.89 -20.00 0.85
C PHE A 184 7.42 -20.06 0.73
N THR A 185 8.07 -20.99 1.43
CA THR A 185 9.53 -21.17 1.42
C THR A 185 10.09 -21.64 0.09
N LYS A 186 9.27 -22.25 -0.78
CA LYS A 186 9.69 -22.65 -2.13
C LYS A 186 9.90 -21.40 -2.99
N GLY A 187 11.03 -21.36 -3.72
CA GLY A 187 11.41 -20.25 -4.59
C GLY A 187 12.13 -19.09 -3.90
N LEU A 188 12.48 -19.18 -2.61
CA LEU A 188 13.28 -18.15 -1.94
C LEU A 188 14.71 -18.02 -2.49
N ASN A 189 15.22 -19.06 -3.14
CA ASN A 189 16.55 -19.02 -3.77
C ASN A 189 16.51 -18.45 -5.20
N GLU A 190 15.35 -18.11 -5.71
CA GLU A 190 15.13 -17.65 -7.08
C GLU A 190 14.49 -16.26 -7.11
N LEU A 191 14.90 -15.41 -6.18
CA LEU A 191 14.40 -14.04 -6.10
C LEU A 191 14.94 -13.20 -7.25
N SER A 192 14.05 -12.47 -7.92
CA SER A 192 14.43 -11.45 -8.89
C SER A 192 14.22 -10.06 -8.28
N LEU A 193 15.14 -9.14 -8.58
CA LEU A 193 15.12 -7.78 -8.09
C LEU A 193 14.84 -6.83 -9.25
N VAL A 194 13.77 -6.07 -9.16
CA VAL A 194 13.40 -5.09 -10.18
C VAL A 194 13.43 -3.68 -9.57
N PRO A 195 14.41 -2.85 -9.96
CA PRO A 195 14.48 -1.48 -9.50
C PRO A 195 13.40 -0.61 -10.15
N GLY A 196 12.94 0.39 -9.42
CA GLY A 196 11.94 1.34 -9.86
C GLY A 196 12.07 2.66 -9.15
N VAL A 197 11.20 3.58 -9.50
CA VAL A 197 11.07 4.89 -8.87
C VAL A 197 9.61 5.15 -8.55
N TYR A 198 9.35 5.97 -7.53
CA TYR A 198 8.00 6.34 -7.20
C TYR A 198 7.87 7.81 -6.87
N PHE A 199 6.67 8.31 -7.06
CA PHE A 199 6.20 9.61 -6.61
C PHE A 199 4.91 9.43 -5.83
N ARG A 200 4.80 10.10 -4.68
CA ARG A 200 3.63 10.07 -3.81
C ARG A 200 3.16 11.48 -3.51
N SER A 201 1.86 11.68 -3.51
CA SER A 201 1.21 12.90 -3.02
C SER A 201 -0.05 12.55 -2.24
N GLY A 202 -0.29 13.25 -1.14
CA GLY A 202 -1.44 12.98 -0.28
C GLY A 202 -1.62 14.02 0.81
N PHE A 203 -2.67 13.83 1.61
CA PHE A 203 -3.01 14.67 2.75
C PHE A 203 -2.93 13.85 4.03
N SER A 204 -2.38 14.47 5.06
CA SER A 204 -2.28 13.91 6.40
C SER A 204 -3.16 14.70 7.35
N PHE A 205 -4.03 14.00 8.05
CA PHE A 205 -4.98 14.49 9.04
C PHE A 205 -4.48 14.07 10.42
N GLU A 206 -3.90 15.01 11.17
CA GLU A 206 -3.37 14.73 12.50
C GLU A 206 -4.40 15.13 13.58
N PHE A 207 -4.76 14.17 14.44
CA PHE A 207 -5.83 14.31 15.43
C PHE A 207 -5.38 14.10 16.88
N GLY A 208 -4.07 13.93 17.16
CA GLY A 208 -3.57 13.80 18.53
C GLY A 208 -3.81 15.06 19.37
N GLU A 209 -4.19 14.95 20.63
CA GLU A 209 -4.36 16.10 21.55
C GLU A 209 -3.01 16.66 22.02
N VAL A 210 -2.04 15.77 22.23
CA VAL A 210 -0.71 16.12 22.75
C VAL A 210 0.24 16.42 21.60
N LYS A 211 0.86 17.60 21.61
CA LYS A 211 1.80 18.04 20.55
C LYS A 211 3.03 17.13 20.38
N THR A 212 3.45 16.43 21.43
CA THR A 212 4.57 15.47 21.37
C THR A 212 4.19 14.18 20.67
N SER A 213 2.92 13.78 20.66
CA SER A 213 2.43 12.55 20.08
C SER A 213 1.89 12.79 18.68
N ILE A 214 2.34 12.00 17.72
CA ILE A 214 1.81 12.01 16.36
C ILE A 214 0.82 10.86 16.25
N LYS A 215 -0.43 11.21 15.95
CA LYS A 215 -1.49 10.26 15.54
C LYS A 215 -2.14 10.86 14.31
N ALA A 216 -1.90 10.27 13.15
CA ALA A 216 -2.40 10.84 11.90
C ALA A 216 -2.91 9.76 10.95
N LEU A 217 -3.95 10.12 10.22
CA LEU A 217 -4.45 9.38 9.07
C LEU A 217 -3.95 10.10 7.82
N GLU A 218 -3.34 9.37 6.91
CA GLU A 218 -2.86 9.86 5.63
C GLU A 218 -3.62 9.18 4.51
N ALA A 219 -4.06 9.94 3.51
CA ALA A 219 -4.68 9.41 2.30
C ALA A 219 -4.13 10.12 1.07
N GLY A 220 -3.88 9.36 0.00
CA GLY A 220 -3.29 9.92 -1.20
C GLY A 220 -3.16 8.93 -2.34
N ALA A 221 -2.40 9.37 -3.34
CA ALA A 221 -2.05 8.58 -4.51
C ALA A 221 -0.53 8.42 -4.63
N LEU A 222 -0.12 7.30 -5.19
CA LEU A 222 1.25 6.93 -5.44
C LEU A 222 1.36 6.37 -6.84
N ILE A 223 2.34 6.85 -7.60
CA ILE A 223 2.67 6.36 -8.93
C ILE A 223 4.05 5.71 -8.84
N GLU A 224 4.16 4.49 -9.32
CA GLU A 224 5.41 3.74 -9.37
C GLU A 224 5.73 3.31 -10.79
N ALA A 225 6.97 3.47 -11.19
CA ALA A 225 7.48 3.05 -12.47
C ALA A 225 8.64 2.06 -12.29
N PHE A 226 8.51 0.91 -12.93
CA PHE A 226 9.52 -0.14 -12.98
C PHE A 226 9.96 -0.33 -14.44
N PRO A 227 11.10 0.21 -14.86
CA PRO A 227 11.56 0.12 -16.26
C PRO A 227 11.69 -1.31 -16.78
N GLY A 228 12.02 -2.26 -15.89
CA GLY A 228 12.07 -3.70 -16.21
C GLY A 228 10.71 -4.38 -16.30
N GLY A 229 9.63 -3.67 -15.89
CA GLY A 229 8.31 -4.24 -15.71
C GLY A 229 8.22 -5.25 -14.56
N LEU A 230 7.04 -5.40 -13.95
CA LEU A 230 6.78 -6.43 -12.95
C LEU A 230 5.90 -7.54 -13.55
N THR A 231 6.29 -8.78 -13.28
CA THR A 231 5.60 -9.96 -13.76
C THR A 231 4.85 -10.63 -12.62
N ILE A 232 3.60 -10.20 -12.35
CA ILE A 232 2.78 -10.73 -11.26
C ILE A 232 1.88 -11.87 -11.74
N MET A 233 1.24 -11.70 -12.91
CA MET A 233 0.28 -12.64 -13.49
C MET A 233 0.64 -12.95 -14.94
N ALA A 234 0.30 -14.14 -15.41
CA ALA A 234 0.56 -14.57 -16.79
C ALA A 234 -0.12 -13.72 -17.86
N GLU A 235 -1.31 -13.18 -17.56
CA GLU A 235 -2.04 -12.29 -18.48
C GLU A 235 -1.49 -10.86 -18.53
N ASN A 236 -0.65 -10.46 -17.56
CA ASN A 236 -0.16 -9.11 -17.39
C ASN A 236 1.34 -9.12 -17.12
N THR A 237 2.08 -9.68 -18.06
CA THR A 237 3.54 -9.74 -18.02
C THR A 237 4.12 -8.35 -18.27
N ASN A 238 5.19 -8.02 -17.54
CA ASN A 238 5.97 -6.79 -17.72
C ASN A 238 5.19 -5.48 -17.58
N GLN A 239 4.37 -5.36 -16.54
CA GLN A 239 3.68 -4.11 -16.27
C GLN A 239 4.66 -3.07 -15.72
N PRO A 240 4.92 -1.95 -16.45
CA PRO A 240 5.94 -0.99 -16.05
C PRO A 240 5.42 0.10 -15.11
N LEU A 241 4.10 0.37 -15.08
CA LEU A 241 3.51 1.49 -14.35
C LEU A 241 2.38 1.03 -13.44
N PHE A 242 2.43 1.47 -12.19
CA PHE A 242 1.39 1.23 -11.20
C PHE A 242 0.90 2.54 -10.61
N VAL A 243 -0.41 2.71 -10.58
CA VAL A 243 -1.08 3.83 -9.90
C VAL A 243 -1.84 3.26 -8.72
N ASN A 244 -1.48 3.71 -7.51
CA ASN A 244 -2.00 3.21 -6.27
C ASN A 244 -2.64 4.34 -5.47
N PHE A 245 -3.82 4.08 -4.92
CA PHE A 245 -4.38 4.87 -3.83
C PHE A 245 -4.04 4.21 -2.51
N TYR A 246 -3.71 4.99 -1.52
CA TYR A 246 -3.32 4.47 -0.22
C TYR A 246 -3.97 5.24 0.93
N ILE A 247 -4.10 4.53 2.03
CA ILE A 247 -4.42 5.06 3.34
C ILE A 247 -3.33 4.56 4.28
N ALA A 248 -2.79 5.47 5.10
CA ALA A 248 -1.80 5.10 6.09
C ALA A 248 -2.16 5.67 7.46
N PHE A 249 -2.00 4.86 8.48
CA PHE A 249 -2.16 5.27 9.86
C PHE A 249 -0.78 5.40 10.52
N SER A 250 -0.51 6.60 11.07
CA SER A 250 0.80 6.99 11.57
C SER A 250 0.78 7.14 13.07
N PHE A 251 1.82 6.57 13.74
CA PHE A 251 2.05 6.69 15.16
C PHE A 251 3.49 7.08 15.44
N GLY A 252 3.69 8.10 16.26
CA GLY A 252 5.04 8.53 16.59
C GLY A 252 5.13 9.63 17.61
N LYS A 253 6.30 10.24 17.63
CA LYS A 253 6.63 11.29 18.58
C LYS A 253 7.44 12.41 17.92
N ARG A 254 7.24 13.64 18.43
CA ARG A 254 8.10 14.78 18.18
C ARG A 254 9.03 14.98 19.36
N PHE A 255 10.24 15.42 19.11
CA PHE A 255 11.26 15.64 20.13
C PHE A 255 12.28 16.69 19.69
N ASN A 256 12.95 17.28 20.67
CA ASN A 256 14.12 18.12 20.44
C ASN A 256 15.38 17.30 20.67
N LYS A 257 16.31 17.37 19.72
CA LYS A 257 17.65 16.82 19.88
C LYS A 257 18.56 17.99 20.20
N TYR A 258 19.11 18.01 21.40
CA TYR A 258 20.12 18.96 21.86
C TYR A 258 21.46 18.62 21.24
#